data_6ccfba09cf20482a37cacce83cac5355
#
_entry.id   6ccfba09cf20482a37cacce83cac5355
#
_cell.length_a   1.000
_cell.length_b   1.000
_cell.length_c   1.000
_cell.angle_alpha   90.00
_cell.angle_beta   90.00
_cell.angle_gamma   90.00
#
_symmetry.space_group_name_H-M   'P 1'
#
loop_
_entity.id
_entity.type
_entity.pdbx_description
1 polymer ?
#
loop_
_entity_poly.entity_id
_entity_poly.type
_entity_poly.pdbx_seq_one_letter_code
_entity_poly.pdbx_strand_id
1 'polypeptide(L)'
;MNKPIVIKNVLSESERLSLWDYFDRRSPSMNSLATWTYNNASYGQGDPVSWQHPLRTDLIFTKCATTVRLKMMKHLRRDIKLCKIHANGQTAGQNTLFHKDWEEHGVWTFIYFNQPYWDVEWGGEFVCQTPDDEYHFTPYVPNSGVFNPANWTDKGQPPNSLIGNELRTTIAFSFCDPDIHDKIIAQTKRKWY
;
A
#
# COMPACT_ATOMS: atom_id res chain seq x y z
N MET A 1 3.99 4.18 -19.27
CA MET A 1 3.49 5.03 -18.15
C MET A 1 4.63 5.95 -17.79
N ASN A 2 4.41 7.27 -17.75
CA ASN A 2 5.46 8.27 -17.50
C ASN A 2 5.31 8.95 -16.14
N LYS A 3 4.20 8.70 -15.46
CA LYS A 3 3.92 9.21 -14.10
C LYS A 3 2.98 8.24 -13.37
N PRO A 4 3.00 8.23 -12.03
CA PRO A 4 2.04 7.44 -11.26
C PRO A 4 0.60 7.90 -11.54
N ILE A 5 -0.35 6.98 -11.42
CA ILE A 5 -1.77 7.25 -11.67
C ILE A 5 -2.50 7.26 -10.34
N VAL A 6 -3.18 8.38 -10.07
CA VAL A 6 -4.02 8.54 -8.88
C VAL A 6 -5.47 8.18 -9.21
N ILE A 7 -6.07 7.31 -8.41
CA ILE A 7 -7.50 6.94 -8.50
C ILE A 7 -8.21 7.44 -7.25
N LYS A 8 -9.26 8.24 -7.43
CA LYS A 8 -10.13 8.71 -6.36
C LYS A 8 -11.38 7.83 -6.25
N ASN A 9 -12.03 7.84 -5.08
CA ASN A 9 -13.24 7.07 -4.81
C ASN A 9 -13.06 5.59 -5.18
N VAL A 10 -12.02 4.99 -4.61
CA VAL A 10 -11.58 3.64 -4.97
C VAL A 10 -12.61 2.60 -4.57
N LEU A 11 -13.08 2.65 -3.34
CA LEU A 11 -14.00 1.70 -2.73
C LEU A 11 -15.37 2.35 -2.47
N SER A 12 -16.41 1.54 -2.42
CA SER A 12 -17.71 1.95 -1.92
C SER A 12 -17.64 2.28 -0.43
N GLU A 13 -18.63 3.00 0.08
CA GLU A 13 -18.69 3.35 1.50
C GLU A 13 -18.72 2.11 2.40
N SER A 14 -19.48 1.09 2.02
CA SER A 14 -19.55 -0.17 2.77
C SER A 14 -18.22 -0.93 2.79
N GLU A 15 -17.49 -0.95 1.68
CA GLU A 15 -16.14 -1.54 1.63
C GLU A 15 -15.16 -0.76 2.50
N ARG A 16 -15.21 0.58 2.45
CA ARG A 16 -14.38 1.46 3.29
C ARG A 16 -14.59 1.22 4.77
N LEU A 17 -15.85 1.24 5.21
CA LEU A 17 -16.21 1.04 6.63
C LEU A 17 -15.77 -0.34 7.11
N SER A 18 -16.00 -1.36 6.31
CA SER A 18 -15.57 -2.72 6.63
C SER A 18 -14.06 -2.86 6.74
N LEU A 19 -13.29 -2.16 5.89
CA LEU A 19 -11.83 -2.12 6.00
C LEU A 19 -11.38 -1.34 7.21
N TRP A 20 -12.02 -0.21 7.50
CA TRP A 20 -11.67 0.59 8.64
C TRP A 20 -11.95 -0.14 9.95
N ASP A 21 -13.10 -0.81 10.09
CA ASP A 21 -13.40 -1.64 11.24
C ASP A 21 -12.33 -2.70 11.49
N TYR A 22 -11.71 -3.23 10.45
CA TYR A 22 -10.58 -4.15 10.60
C TYR A 22 -9.35 -3.49 11.21
N PHE A 23 -9.10 -2.21 10.94
CA PHE A 23 -7.92 -1.47 11.43
C PHE A 23 -8.20 -0.60 12.66
N ASP A 24 -9.45 -0.33 13.01
CA ASP A 24 -9.80 0.48 14.18
C ASP A 24 -9.55 -0.30 15.48
N ARG A 25 -8.48 0.04 16.16
CA ARG A 25 -8.08 -0.57 17.45
C ARG A 25 -9.11 -0.39 18.56
N ARG A 26 -10.10 0.50 18.40
CA ARG A 26 -11.19 0.73 19.36
C ARG A 26 -12.35 -0.24 19.17
N SER A 27 -12.38 -1.00 18.10
CA SER A 27 -13.37 -2.04 17.87
C SER A 27 -13.00 -3.31 18.64
N PRO A 28 -13.88 -3.87 19.48
CA PRO A 28 -13.63 -5.11 20.22
C PRO A 28 -13.29 -6.31 19.32
N SER A 29 -13.72 -6.29 18.06
CA SER A 29 -13.41 -7.33 17.08
C SER A 29 -11.97 -7.25 16.53
N MET A 30 -11.28 -6.14 16.72
CA MET A 30 -9.97 -5.86 16.13
C MET A 30 -8.80 -6.31 17.00
N ASN A 31 -8.97 -6.42 18.31
CA ASN A 31 -7.90 -6.86 19.21
C ASN A 31 -7.44 -8.30 18.96
N SER A 32 -8.15 -9.06 18.14
CA SER A 32 -7.84 -10.45 17.83
C SER A 32 -7.34 -10.71 16.41
N LEU A 33 -7.44 -9.73 15.48
CA LEU A 33 -7.23 -9.99 14.05
C LEU A 33 -6.00 -9.32 13.45
N ALA A 34 -5.51 -8.21 13.97
CA ALA A 34 -4.38 -7.47 13.39
C ALA A 34 -3.14 -7.57 14.26
N THR A 35 -2.30 -8.55 14.02
CA THR A 35 -0.93 -8.55 14.54
C THR A 35 -0.03 -7.71 13.64
N TRP A 36 0.24 -6.49 14.07
CA TRP A 36 1.24 -5.66 13.43
C TRP A 36 2.64 -6.16 13.83
N THR A 37 3.46 -6.47 12.84
CA THR A 37 4.87 -6.80 13.05
C THR A 37 5.70 -5.56 12.78
N TYR A 38 6.51 -5.20 13.78
CA TYR A 38 7.49 -4.15 13.65
C TYR A 38 8.62 -4.62 12.73
N ASN A 39 8.75 -3.99 11.57
CA ASN A 39 9.78 -4.35 10.61
C ASN A 39 10.98 -3.43 10.78
N ASN A 40 12.01 -3.95 11.46
CA ASN A 40 13.27 -3.25 11.68
C ASN A 40 14.37 -3.67 10.70
N ALA A 41 14.06 -4.57 9.75
CA ALA A 41 15.13 -5.39 9.20
C ALA A 41 15.38 -5.24 7.71
N SER A 42 14.63 -4.43 6.98
CA SER A 42 14.58 -4.74 5.56
C SER A 42 15.52 -3.99 4.66
N TYR A 43 16.13 -2.88 5.07
CA TYR A 43 16.75 -1.99 4.09
C TYR A 43 18.09 -1.39 4.47
N GLY A 44 18.89 -2.05 5.30
CA GLY A 44 20.24 -1.59 5.62
C GLY A 44 20.42 -1.01 7.02
N GLN A 45 21.65 -0.71 7.41
CA GLN A 45 21.97 -0.17 8.74
C GLN A 45 21.39 1.24 8.93
N GLY A 46 20.57 1.39 9.95
CA GLY A 46 19.98 2.68 10.33
C GLY A 46 18.61 2.94 9.72
N ASP A 47 17.98 1.92 9.15
CA ASP A 47 16.72 2.08 8.45
C ASP A 47 15.49 2.06 9.33
N PRO A 48 14.59 2.79 8.82
CA PRO A 48 13.42 3.26 9.47
C PRO A 48 12.37 2.20 9.55
N VAL A 49 11.70 2.29 10.53
CA VAL A 49 10.78 1.45 11.11
C VAL A 49 9.41 1.69 10.58
N SER A 50 8.81 0.67 10.05
CA SER A 50 7.40 0.66 9.71
C SER A 50 6.72 -0.57 10.31
N TRP A 51 5.42 -0.46 10.53
CA TRP A 51 4.60 -1.59 10.91
C TRP A 51 4.06 -2.26 9.65
N GLN A 52 4.11 -3.59 9.59
CA GLN A 52 3.54 -4.35 8.48
C GLN A 52 2.56 -5.41 8.99
N HIS A 53 1.52 -5.65 8.23
CA HIS A 53 0.54 -6.69 8.47
C HIS A 53 0.19 -7.41 7.17
N PRO A 54 0.39 -8.75 7.07
CA PRO A 54 -0.01 -9.52 5.90
C PRO A 54 -1.53 -9.73 5.87
N LEU A 55 -2.16 -9.40 4.73
CA LEU A 55 -3.62 -9.40 4.58
C LEU A 55 -4.14 -10.48 3.62
N ARG A 56 -3.32 -11.42 3.22
CA ARG A 56 -3.56 -12.28 2.05
C ARG A 56 -4.77 -13.20 2.15
N THR A 57 -5.22 -13.56 3.34
CA THR A 57 -6.23 -14.61 3.55
C THR A 57 -7.61 -14.10 3.90
N ASP A 58 -7.76 -12.83 4.21
CA ASP A 58 -9.04 -12.28 4.65
C ASP A 58 -9.94 -11.94 3.47
N LEU A 59 -11.17 -12.44 3.50
CA LEU A 59 -12.17 -12.27 2.44
C LEU A 59 -12.43 -10.80 2.09
N ILE A 60 -12.39 -9.91 3.11
CA ILE A 60 -12.61 -8.47 2.91
C ILE A 60 -11.54 -7.86 2.00
N PHE A 61 -10.27 -8.21 2.20
CA PHE A 61 -9.17 -7.70 1.38
C PHE A 61 -9.20 -8.25 -0.03
N THR A 62 -9.63 -9.49 -0.20
CA THR A 62 -9.82 -10.11 -1.53
C THR A 62 -10.92 -9.41 -2.32
N LYS A 63 -12.03 -9.02 -1.66
CA LYS A 63 -13.09 -8.21 -2.30
C LYS A 63 -12.58 -6.84 -2.72
N CYS A 64 -11.90 -6.13 -1.81
CA CYS A 64 -11.31 -4.82 -2.11
C CYS A 64 -10.26 -4.93 -3.24
N ALA A 65 -9.42 -5.97 -3.22
CA ALA A 65 -8.45 -6.22 -4.29
C ALA A 65 -9.13 -6.41 -5.65
N THR A 66 -10.31 -7.04 -5.69
CA THR A 66 -11.09 -7.19 -6.93
C THR A 66 -11.55 -5.83 -7.45
N THR A 67 -12.08 -4.96 -6.58
CA THR A 67 -12.48 -3.60 -6.95
C THR A 67 -11.28 -2.78 -7.45
N VAL A 68 -10.15 -2.82 -6.75
CA VAL A 68 -8.91 -2.15 -7.16
C VAL A 68 -8.42 -2.69 -8.51
N ARG A 69 -8.35 -4.01 -8.68
CA ARG A 69 -7.95 -4.67 -9.93
C ARG A 69 -8.75 -4.15 -11.12
N LEU A 70 -10.08 -4.14 -11.01
CA LEU A 70 -10.96 -3.69 -12.10
C LEU A 70 -10.71 -2.23 -12.47
N LYS A 71 -10.42 -1.36 -11.49
CA LYS A 71 -10.07 0.04 -11.75
C LYS A 71 -8.70 0.16 -12.43
N MET A 72 -7.69 -0.58 -11.95
CA MET A 72 -6.36 -0.57 -12.58
C MET A 72 -6.39 -1.09 -14.01
N MET A 73 -7.12 -2.17 -14.28
CA MET A 73 -7.25 -2.76 -15.62
C MET A 73 -7.77 -1.74 -16.66
N LYS A 74 -8.69 -0.83 -16.27
CA LYS A 74 -9.17 0.24 -17.16
C LYS A 74 -8.05 1.19 -17.61
N HIS A 75 -7.12 1.50 -16.72
CA HIS A 75 -5.97 2.36 -17.02
C HIS A 75 -4.87 1.62 -17.78
N LEU A 76 -4.59 0.39 -17.38
CA LEU A 76 -3.54 -0.44 -18.01
C LEU A 76 -3.97 -1.01 -19.36
N ARG A 77 -5.29 -1.13 -19.62
CA ARG A 77 -5.89 -1.77 -20.81
C ARG A 77 -5.40 -3.21 -21.00
N ARG A 78 -5.20 -3.91 -19.92
CA ARG A 78 -4.76 -5.33 -19.89
C ARG A 78 -5.28 -6.05 -18.66
N ASP A 79 -5.30 -7.37 -18.71
CA ASP A 79 -5.58 -8.20 -17.53
C ASP A 79 -4.37 -8.21 -16.60
N ILE A 80 -4.65 -8.29 -15.29
CA ILE A 80 -3.64 -8.40 -14.23
C ILE A 80 -4.13 -9.37 -13.15
N LYS A 81 -3.23 -10.05 -12.47
CA LYS A 81 -3.54 -10.96 -11.36
C LYS A 81 -2.97 -10.45 -10.05
N LEU A 82 -3.72 -10.64 -8.97
CA LEU A 82 -3.27 -10.29 -7.62
C LEU A 82 -2.12 -11.20 -7.17
N CYS A 83 -1.06 -10.59 -6.66
CA CYS A 83 0.14 -11.30 -6.17
C CYS A 83 0.30 -11.19 -4.65
N LYS A 84 0.06 -9.99 -4.09
CA LYS A 84 0.31 -9.71 -2.68
C LYS A 84 -0.64 -8.63 -2.17
N ILE A 85 -1.05 -8.75 -0.90
CA ILE A 85 -1.72 -7.69 -0.15
C ILE A 85 -1.04 -7.57 1.21
N HIS A 86 -0.71 -6.36 1.62
CA HIS A 86 -0.25 -6.08 2.97
C HIS A 86 -0.62 -4.66 3.38
N ALA A 87 -0.74 -4.43 4.67
CA ALA A 87 -0.86 -3.09 5.21
C ALA A 87 0.49 -2.59 5.70
N ASN A 88 0.71 -1.30 5.54
CA ASN A 88 1.83 -0.58 6.12
C ASN A 88 1.31 0.43 7.13
N GLY A 89 2.04 0.62 8.23
CA GLY A 89 1.74 1.59 9.26
C GLY A 89 2.97 2.41 9.62
N GLN A 90 2.81 3.72 9.81
CA GLN A 90 3.87 4.63 10.22
C GLN A 90 3.34 5.61 11.27
N THR A 91 4.13 5.87 12.30
CA THR A 91 3.92 7.00 13.21
C THR A 91 4.87 8.14 12.86
N ALA A 92 4.68 9.29 13.46
CA ALA A 92 5.57 10.44 13.27
C ALA A 92 7.04 10.05 13.51
N GLY A 93 7.92 10.48 12.61
CA GLY A 93 9.37 10.20 12.68
C GLY A 93 9.80 8.85 12.08
N GLN A 94 8.87 7.98 11.69
CA GLN A 94 9.20 6.69 11.05
C GLN A 94 9.38 6.85 9.53
N ASN A 95 10.55 7.33 9.12
CA ASN A 95 10.87 7.44 7.70
C ASN A 95 11.20 6.09 7.08
N THR A 96 10.70 5.82 5.89
CA THR A 96 11.15 4.71 5.06
C THR A 96 12.11 5.21 3.99
N LEU A 97 13.06 4.36 3.58
CA LEU A 97 13.92 4.69 2.45
C LEU A 97 13.19 4.48 1.13
N PHE A 98 13.69 5.12 0.10
CA PHE A 98 13.30 4.82 -1.27
C PHE A 98 13.67 3.37 -1.61
N HIS A 99 12.73 2.62 -2.14
CA HIS A 99 12.91 1.22 -2.51
C HIS A 99 12.05 0.86 -3.73
N LYS A 100 12.30 -0.28 -4.30
CA LYS A 100 11.45 -0.92 -5.30
C LYS A 100 10.71 -2.07 -4.63
N ASP A 101 9.43 -2.17 -4.87
CA ASP A 101 8.65 -3.32 -4.38
C ASP A 101 9.06 -4.61 -5.08
N TRP A 102 9.32 -4.49 -6.39
CA TRP A 102 9.73 -5.58 -7.27
C TRP A 102 10.73 -5.10 -8.32
N GLU A 103 11.64 -5.98 -8.75
CA GLU A 103 12.55 -5.67 -9.86
C GLU A 103 11.95 -6.02 -11.23
N GLU A 104 10.95 -6.91 -11.24
CA GLU A 104 10.34 -7.42 -12.46
C GLU A 104 9.49 -6.37 -13.18
N HIS A 105 9.61 -6.33 -14.50
CA HIS A 105 8.64 -5.65 -15.37
C HIS A 105 7.31 -6.41 -15.38
N GLY A 106 6.22 -5.68 -15.61
CA GLY A 106 4.88 -6.27 -15.62
C GLY A 106 4.30 -6.54 -14.23
N VAL A 107 4.90 -5.94 -13.19
CA VAL A 107 4.34 -5.86 -11.84
C VAL A 107 3.99 -4.42 -11.51
N TRP A 108 2.87 -4.21 -10.87
CA TRP A 108 2.38 -2.90 -10.41
C TRP A 108 2.01 -2.96 -8.95
N THR A 109 2.32 -1.91 -8.21
CA THR A 109 1.82 -1.70 -6.84
C THR A 109 0.76 -0.60 -6.83
N PHE A 110 -0.35 -0.85 -6.16
CA PHE A 110 -1.38 0.13 -5.84
C PHE A 110 -1.38 0.37 -4.34
N ILE A 111 -1.11 1.60 -3.94
CA ILE A 111 -1.15 2.04 -2.54
C ILE A 111 -2.49 2.71 -2.27
N TYR A 112 -3.31 2.10 -1.43
CA TYR A 112 -4.62 2.61 -1.02
C TYR A 112 -4.51 3.35 0.31
N PHE A 113 -5.06 4.55 0.39
CA PHE A 113 -5.15 5.38 1.58
C PHE A 113 -6.45 5.07 2.32
N ASN A 114 -6.35 4.20 3.33
CA ASN A 114 -7.50 3.51 3.92
C ASN A 114 -8.11 4.18 5.15
N GLN A 115 -7.50 5.23 5.71
CA GLN A 115 -8.10 5.93 6.83
C GLN A 115 -9.38 6.67 6.43
N PRO A 116 -10.39 6.73 7.29
CA PRO A 116 -11.66 7.39 6.97
C PRO A 116 -11.55 8.91 6.92
N TYR A 117 -10.60 9.46 7.67
CA TYR A 117 -10.30 10.88 7.75
C TYR A 117 -8.78 11.09 7.74
N TRP A 118 -8.33 12.14 7.11
CA TRP A 118 -6.94 12.59 7.11
C TRP A 118 -6.89 14.09 6.87
N ASP A 119 -6.19 14.82 7.72
CA ASP A 119 -5.93 16.24 7.51
C ASP A 119 -4.69 16.38 6.63
N VAL A 120 -4.74 17.28 5.65
CA VAL A 120 -3.61 17.56 4.77
C VAL A 120 -2.37 18.05 5.53
N GLU A 121 -2.59 18.73 6.64
CA GLU A 121 -1.53 19.24 7.51
C GLU A 121 -0.74 18.11 8.23
N TRP A 122 -1.29 16.91 8.25
CA TRP A 122 -0.59 15.75 8.86
C TRP A 122 0.49 15.14 7.98
N GLY A 123 0.61 15.56 6.72
CA GLY A 123 1.57 14.99 5.76
C GLY A 123 1.22 13.55 5.37
N GLY A 124 2.21 12.68 5.31
CA GLY A 124 1.98 11.27 5.01
C GLY A 124 1.83 10.96 3.52
N GLU A 125 2.42 11.77 2.65
CA GLU A 125 2.37 11.61 1.21
C GLU A 125 3.02 10.31 0.75
N PHE A 126 2.61 9.81 -0.41
CA PHE A 126 3.36 8.83 -1.16
C PHE A 126 4.26 9.56 -2.17
N VAL A 127 5.52 9.16 -2.24
CA VAL A 127 6.50 9.73 -3.15
C VAL A 127 7.00 8.64 -4.08
N CYS A 128 6.97 8.91 -5.38
CA CYS A 128 7.46 8.01 -6.42
C CYS A 128 8.48 8.74 -7.29
N GLN A 129 9.59 8.09 -7.59
CA GLN A 129 10.60 8.55 -8.55
C GLN A 129 10.45 7.75 -9.84
N THR A 130 10.26 8.46 -10.95
CA THR A 130 10.19 7.83 -12.27
C THR A 130 11.58 7.46 -12.79
N PRO A 131 11.67 6.64 -13.85
CA PRO A 131 12.95 6.34 -14.49
C PRO A 131 13.69 7.55 -15.07
N ASP A 132 12.99 8.65 -15.31
CA ASP A 132 13.54 9.93 -15.79
C ASP A 132 13.95 10.85 -14.62
N ASP A 133 14.06 10.30 -13.40
CA ASP A 133 14.45 11.00 -12.17
C ASP A 133 13.47 12.10 -11.71
N GLU A 134 12.22 12.10 -12.22
CA GLU A 134 11.19 13.00 -11.74
C GLU A 134 10.52 12.47 -10.48
N TYR A 135 10.33 13.33 -9.47
CA TYR A 135 9.63 13.02 -8.24
C TYR A 135 8.18 13.44 -8.30
N HIS A 136 7.28 12.51 -8.02
CA HIS A 136 5.85 12.74 -7.91
C HIS A 136 5.38 12.54 -6.47
N PHE A 137 4.72 13.57 -5.93
CA PHE A 137 4.15 13.56 -4.58
C PHE A 137 2.65 13.39 -4.67
N THR A 138 2.12 12.36 -4.02
CA THR A 138 0.68 12.11 -3.93
C THR A 138 0.22 12.32 -2.50
N PRO A 139 -0.60 13.36 -2.24
CA PRO A 139 -1.12 13.60 -0.90
C PRO A 139 -1.95 12.42 -0.39
N TYR A 140 -1.94 12.21 0.91
CA TYR A 140 -2.81 11.23 1.55
C TYR A 140 -4.24 11.75 1.52
N VAL A 141 -5.05 11.24 0.62
CA VAL A 141 -6.48 11.57 0.52
C VAL A 141 -7.30 10.30 0.81
N PRO A 142 -8.14 10.28 1.86
CA PRO A 142 -8.97 9.12 2.16
C PRO A 142 -9.75 8.59 0.96
N ASN A 143 -9.86 7.27 0.87
CA ASN A 143 -10.51 6.58 -0.25
C ASN A 143 -9.93 6.92 -1.63
N SER A 144 -8.68 7.28 -1.69
CA SER A 144 -7.93 7.36 -2.93
C SER A 144 -6.74 6.40 -2.88
N GLY A 145 -6.06 6.27 -3.99
CA GLY A 145 -4.82 5.52 -4.04
C GLY A 145 -4.04 5.86 -5.28
N VAL A 146 -2.80 5.43 -5.31
CA VAL A 146 -1.86 5.68 -6.39
C VAL A 146 -1.25 4.38 -6.85
N PHE A 147 -1.06 4.19 -8.14
CA PHE A 147 -0.32 3.07 -8.66
C PHE A 147 0.76 3.47 -9.67
N ASN A 148 1.82 2.69 -9.65
CA ASN A 148 2.99 2.80 -10.50
C ASN A 148 3.52 1.40 -10.84
N PRO A 149 4.38 1.26 -11.86
CA PRO A 149 5.19 0.08 -12.02
C PRO A 149 5.99 -0.20 -10.75
N ALA A 150 5.95 -1.43 -10.25
CA ALA A 150 6.53 -1.78 -8.96
C ALA A 150 8.08 -1.81 -8.95
N ASN A 151 8.70 -1.70 -10.13
CA ASN A 151 10.13 -1.52 -10.32
C ASN A 151 10.57 -0.03 -10.37
N TRP A 152 9.66 0.91 -10.19
CA TRP A 152 10.01 2.29 -9.88
C TRP A 152 10.38 2.43 -8.42
N THR A 153 11.13 3.47 -8.10
CA THR A 153 11.54 3.72 -6.72
C THR A 153 10.50 4.56 -6.02
N ASP A 154 10.04 4.11 -4.88
CA ASP A 154 9.01 4.83 -4.11
C ASP A 154 9.21 4.72 -2.59
N LYS A 155 8.46 5.52 -1.86
CA LYS A 155 8.32 5.43 -0.39
C LYS A 155 7.04 6.09 0.11
N GLY A 156 6.54 5.65 1.27
CA GLY A 156 5.57 6.40 2.06
C GLY A 156 6.28 7.39 2.99
N GLN A 157 5.89 8.65 2.98
CA GLN A 157 6.32 9.59 4.00
C GLN A 157 5.59 9.30 5.32
N PRO A 158 6.26 9.42 6.47
CA PRO A 158 5.57 9.36 7.76
C PRO A 158 4.66 10.57 7.92
N PRO A 159 3.65 10.49 8.77
CA PRO A 159 2.95 11.68 9.20
C PRO A 159 3.87 12.57 10.03
N ASN A 160 3.53 13.85 10.14
CA ASN A 160 4.22 14.76 11.04
C ASN A 160 3.68 14.62 12.49
N SER A 161 4.28 15.36 13.42
CA SER A 161 3.94 15.29 14.85
C SER A 161 2.56 15.83 15.20
N LEU A 162 1.89 16.55 14.30
CA LEU A 162 0.53 17.07 14.54
C LEU A 162 -0.52 15.98 14.68
N ILE A 163 -0.28 14.81 14.08
CA ILE A 163 -1.17 13.63 14.22
C ILE A 163 -1.11 13.01 15.63
N GLY A 164 -0.13 13.38 16.45
CA GLY A 164 0.10 12.76 17.75
C GLY A 164 0.61 11.32 17.63
N ASN A 165 0.00 10.41 18.37
CA ASN A 165 0.40 8.99 18.42
C ASN A 165 -0.40 8.10 17.45
N GLU A 166 -1.16 8.67 16.54
CA GLU A 166 -1.96 7.89 15.62
C GLU A 166 -1.09 7.23 14.53
N LEU A 167 -1.51 6.06 14.10
CA LEU A 167 -0.84 5.30 13.06
C LEU A 167 -1.39 5.70 11.70
N ARG A 168 -0.55 6.25 10.82
CA ARG A 168 -0.85 6.37 9.41
C ARG A 168 -0.85 4.97 8.79
N THR A 169 -1.94 4.54 8.21
CA THR A 169 -2.03 3.23 7.58
C THR A 169 -2.28 3.33 6.07
N THR A 170 -1.73 2.41 5.31
CA THR A 170 -2.01 2.20 3.88
C THR A 170 -2.12 0.72 3.60
N ILE A 171 -2.84 0.37 2.52
CA ILE A 171 -2.89 -1.01 2.03
C ILE A 171 -2.22 -1.06 0.66
N ALA A 172 -1.21 -1.90 0.54
CA ALA A 172 -0.52 -2.16 -0.72
C ALA A 172 -1.08 -3.42 -1.39
N PHE A 173 -1.51 -3.29 -2.63
CA PHE A 173 -1.94 -4.38 -3.50
C PHE A 173 -0.93 -4.49 -4.65
N SER A 174 -0.24 -5.62 -4.74
CA SER A 174 0.63 -5.91 -5.88
C SER A 174 -0.10 -6.79 -6.88
N PHE A 175 -0.07 -6.38 -8.14
CA PHE A 175 -0.64 -7.12 -9.27
C PHE A 175 0.43 -7.35 -10.32
N CYS A 176 0.29 -8.40 -11.13
CA CYS A 176 1.22 -8.67 -12.23
C CYS A 176 0.50 -9.13 -13.50
N ASP A 177 1.21 -9.10 -14.61
CA ASP A 177 0.77 -9.73 -15.85
C ASP A 177 0.51 -11.23 -15.63
N PRO A 178 -0.50 -11.82 -16.26
CA PRO A 178 -0.88 -13.22 -16.05
C PRO A 178 0.23 -14.23 -16.34
N ASP A 179 1.10 -13.97 -17.32
CA ASP A 179 2.17 -14.85 -17.78
C ASP A 179 3.33 -14.98 -16.79
N ILE A 180 3.54 -13.97 -15.92
CA ILE A 180 4.57 -14.01 -14.88
C ILE A 180 4.03 -14.34 -13.49
N HIS A 181 2.71 -14.51 -13.33
CA HIS A 181 2.06 -14.65 -12.04
C HIS A 181 2.65 -15.76 -11.16
N ASP A 182 2.85 -16.96 -11.71
CA ASP A 182 3.35 -18.10 -10.93
C ASP A 182 4.81 -17.86 -10.43
N LYS A 183 5.63 -17.19 -11.26
CA LYS A 183 6.98 -16.75 -10.86
C LYS A 183 6.91 -15.79 -9.66
N ILE A 184 6.04 -14.77 -9.74
CA ILE A 184 5.89 -13.76 -8.69
C ILE A 184 5.34 -14.38 -7.40
N ILE A 185 4.36 -15.28 -7.48
CA ILE A 185 3.85 -16.01 -6.32
C ILE A 185 4.94 -16.86 -5.65
N ALA A 186 5.78 -17.53 -6.41
CA ALA A 186 6.90 -18.30 -5.86
C ALA A 186 7.91 -17.43 -5.10
N GLN A 187 8.21 -16.24 -5.61
CA GLN A 187 9.08 -15.26 -4.93
C GLN A 187 8.42 -14.71 -3.65
N THR A 188 7.11 -14.42 -3.68
CA THR A 188 6.37 -13.95 -2.51
C THR A 188 6.46 -14.95 -1.37
N LYS A 189 6.28 -16.24 -1.66
CA LYS A 189 6.37 -17.30 -0.64
C LYS A 189 7.76 -17.40 0.01
N ARG A 190 8.83 -17.14 -0.74
CA ARG A 190 10.22 -17.18 -0.22
C ARG A 190 10.58 -15.99 0.67
N LYS A 191 10.00 -14.83 0.42
CA LYS A 191 10.31 -13.60 1.18
C LYS A 191 9.49 -13.44 2.47
N TRP A 192 8.32 -14.06 2.57
CA TRP A 192 7.31 -13.73 3.59
C TRP A 192 6.78 -14.93 4.38
N TYR A 193 7.31 -16.14 4.12
CA TYR A 193 7.04 -17.40 4.80
C TYR A 193 8.33 -18.23 4.92
#